data_dbf863a9399fafe43ae5725a2dc291c4
#
_entry.id   dbf863a9399fafe43ae5725a2dc291c4
#
_cell.length_a   1.000
_cell.length_b   1.000
_cell.length_c   1.000
_cell.angle_alpha   90.00
_cell.angle_beta   90.00
_cell.angle_gamma   90.00
#
_symmetry.space_group_name_H-M   'P 1'
#
loop_
_entity.id
_entity.type
_entity.pdbx_description
1 polymer ?
#
loop_
_entity_poly.entity_id
_entity_poly.type
_entity_poly.pdbx_seq_one_letter_code
_entity_poly.pdbx_strand_id
1 'polypeptide(L)'
;MTSRVRVAAVQAEPRWLDVAAGVDQVITLIEAASEQGARLVAFPETFIPGFPWWMWLRAVEWDGDILARYHANSMTVDGPELRAIRYAARRRGIHVGLGFSERAGNRVFMSQALIDDQGDITVSRKTLPTALERSVFGTADGPALLRETALGTIGALGGADHFLSGACGAMQRAGEHIHLASWPGFTFCRGDTRIDAAELSTAASRRYARAARSYLLAPTAVVPVRGWQAAAEGRADVLHGGSGVARILGPDGHDLAIPMDPDQEGLLVADLIVATARYRPALPCADRALA
;
A
#
# COMPACT_ATOMS: atom_id res chain seq x y z
N MET A 1 7.80 17.01 22.18
CA MET A 1 7.94 15.76 22.94
C MET A 1 8.11 14.63 21.95
N THR A 2 8.95 13.65 22.23
CA THR A 2 9.05 12.42 21.42
C THR A 2 8.12 11.37 22.02
N SER A 3 7.39 10.64 21.19
CA SER A 3 6.56 9.51 21.61
C SER A 3 7.01 8.24 20.90
N ARG A 4 6.88 7.13 21.62
CA ARG A 4 7.05 5.79 21.03
C ARG A 4 5.76 5.39 20.35
N VAL A 5 5.85 5.06 19.07
CA VAL A 5 4.71 4.66 18.23
C VAL A 5 5.01 3.29 17.65
N ARG A 6 4.22 2.29 18.01
CA ARG A 6 4.30 0.96 17.40
C ARG A 6 3.58 0.97 16.06
N VAL A 7 4.21 0.38 15.06
CA VAL A 7 3.68 0.31 13.69
C VAL A 7 3.81 -1.10 13.13
N ALA A 8 3.00 -1.44 12.14
CA ALA A 8 3.02 -2.73 11.47
C ALA A 8 3.06 -2.56 9.95
N ALA A 9 3.86 -3.38 9.27
CA ALA A 9 3.86 -3.54 7.82
C ALA A 9 3.37 -4.94 7.47
N VAL A 10 2.38 -5.04 6.60
CA VAL A 10 1.79 -6.31 6.17
C VAL A 10 2.70 -6.99 5.16
N GLN A 11 2.91 -8.30 5.35
CA GLN A 11 3.43 -9.22 4.36
C GLN A 11 2.42 -10.36 4.24
N ALA A 12 1.63 -10.38 3.17
CA ALA A 12 0.59 -11.40 2.99
C ALA A 12 0.20 -11.58 1.53
N GLU A 13 -0.31 -12.76 1.20
CA GLU A 13 -0.95 -13.01 -0.08
C GLU A 13 -2.31 -12.30 -0.12
N PRO A 14 -2.62 -11.48 -1.14
CA PRO A 14 -3.94 -10.88 -1.29
C PRO A 14 -5.00 -11.92 -1.66
N ARG A 15 -6.27 -11.61 -1.42
CA ARG A 15 -7.39 -12.42 -1.92
C ARG A 15 -7.65 -12.05 -3.39
N TRP A 16 -7.11 -12.87 -4.29
CA TRP A 16 -7.10 -12.57 -5.72
C TRP A 16 -8.52 -12.52 -6.31
N LEU A 17 -8.86 -11.36 -6.90
CA LEU A 17 -10.14 -11.13 -7.58
C LEU A 17 -11.38 -11.47 -6.71
N ASP A 18 -11.25 -11.26 -5.39
CA ASP A 18 -12.32 -11.41 -4.42
C ASP A 18 -12.30 -10.22 -3.45
N VAL A 19 -13.08 -9.19 -3.76
CA VAL A 19 -13.13 -7.96 -2.97
C VAL A 19 -13.67 -8.22 -1.57
N ALA A 20 -14.66 -9.10 -1.41
CA ALA A 20 -15.25 -9.39 -0.12
C ALA A 20 -14.24 -10.08 0.81
N ALA A 21 -13.61 -11.16 0.35
CA ALA A 21 -12.57 -11.84 1.10
C ALA A 21 -11.34 -10.93 1.35
N GLY A 22 -11.01 -10.04 0.42
CA GLY A 22 -9.95 -9.04 0.59
C GLY A 22 -10.25 -8.04 1.69
N VAL A 23 -11.50 -7.56 1.79
CA VAL A 23 -11.95 -6.66 2.87
C VAL A 23 -11.90 -7.37 4.22
N ASP A 24 -12.39 -8.60 4.31
CA ASP A 24 -12.35 -9.40 5.54
C ASP A 24 -10.90 -9.66 5.99
N GLN A 25 -10.00 -9.94 5.04
CA GLN A 25 -8.57 -10.09 5.33
C GLN A 25 -7.95 -8.80 5.87
N VAL A 26 -8.23 -7.66 5.25
CA VAL A 26 -7.74 -6.35 5.71
C VAL A 26 -8.23 -6.05 7.13
N ILE A 27 -9.52 -6.28 7.40
CA ILE A 27 -10.10 -6.08 8.75
C ILE A 27 -9.42 -6.99 9.77
N THR A 28 -9.22 -8.27 9.45
CA THR A 28 -8.53 -9.23 10.32
C THR A 28 -7.10 -8.77 10.64
N LEU A 29 -6.36 -8.28 9.63
CA LEU A 29 -4.99 -7.78 9.83
C LEU A 29 -4.94 -6.46 10.62
N ILE A 30 -5.93 -5.58 10.45
CA ILE A 30 -6.09 -4.38 11.29
C ILE A 30 -6.30 -4.76 12.76
N GLU A 31 -7.16 -5.75 13.01
CA GLU A 31 -7.42 -6.25 14.37
C GLU A 31 -6.16 -6.86 14.99
N ALA A 32 -5.47 -7.73 14.26
CA ALA A 32 -4.23 -8.35 14.70
C ALA A 32 -3.11 -7.32 14.98
N ALA A 33 -3.00 -6.28 14.15
CA ALA A 33 -2.04 -5.18 14.36
C ALA A 33 -2.37 -4.40 15.64
N SER A 34 -3.65 -4.06 15.84
CA SER A 34 -4.12 -3.36 17.04
C SER A 34 -3.89 -4.18 18.31
N GLU A 35 -4.13 -5.50 18.27
CA GLU A 35 -3.87 -6.41 19.40
C GLU A 35 -2.39 -6.49 19.77
N GLN A 36 -1.48 -6.30 18.80
CA GLN A 36 -0.05 -6.15 19.04
C GLN A 36 0.36 -4.73 19.46
N GLY A 37 -0.60 -3.84 19.67
CA GLY A 37 -0.41 -2.45 20.11
C GLY A 37 0.04 -1.50 19.00
N ALA A 38 -0.08 -1.87 17.73
CA ALA A 38 0.22 -0.98 16.62
C ALA A 38 -0.79 0.18 16.55
N ARG A 39 -0.27 1.37 16.25
CA ARG A 39 -1.04 2.60 16.03
C ARG A 39 -1.17 2.93 14.54
N LEU A 40 -0.40 2.26 13.69
CA LEU A 40 -0.43 2.36 12.23
C LEU A 40 -0.15 0.99 11.65
N VAL A 41 -0.97 0.57 10.69
CA VAL A 41 -0.72 -0.60 9.85
C VAL A 41 -0.72 -0.21 8.38
N ALA A 42 0.27 -0.68 7.62
CA ALA A 42 0.41 -0.40 6.19
C ALA A 42 0.25 -1.69 5.36
N PHE A 43 -0.48 -1.57 4.25
CA PHE A 43 -0.79 -2.63 3.31
C PHE A 43 -0.09 -2.44 1.96
N PRO A 44 0.16 -3.52 1.21
CA PRO A 44 0.77 -3.49 -0.10
C PRO A 44 0.01 -2.65 -1.15
N GLU A 45 0.68 -2.34 -2.25
CA GLU A 45 0.09 -1.68 -3.42
C GLU A 45 -1.01 -2.56 -4.04
N THR A 46 -2.18 -1.97 -4.33
CA THR A 46 -3.35 -2.69 -4.87
C THR A 46 -3.66 -4.01 -4.15
N PHE A 47 -3.53 -4.04 -2.81
CA PHE A 47 -3.77 -5.24 -2.02
C PHE A 47 -5.17 -5.81 -2.20
N ILE A 48 -6.15 -4.95 -2.47
CA ILE A 48 -7.49 -5.34 -2.90
C ILE A 48 -7.70 -4.86 -4.34
N PRO A 49 -8.02 -5.75 -5.26
CA PRO A 49 -8.20 -7.20 -5.20
C PRO A 49 -6.93 -7.99 -5.58
N GLY A 50 -5.78 -7.49 -5.28
CA GLY A 50 -4.46 -7.98 -5.66
C GLY A 50 -3.90 -7.23 -6.87
N PHE A 51 -2.56 -7.15 -6.93
CA PHE A 51 -1.88 -6.52 -8.05
C PHE A 51 -2.04 -7.37 -9.31
N PRO A 52 -2.39 -6.79 -10.47
CA PRO A 52 -2.76 -7.54 -11.67
C PRO A 52 -1.52 -8.11 -12.40
N TRP A 53 -0.90 -9.14 -11.84
CA TRP A 53 0.31 -9.77 -12.36
C TRP A 53 0.16 -10.31 -13.79
N TRP A 54 -1.08 -10.64 -14.24
CA TRP A 54 -1.33 -11.09 -15.62
C TRP A 54 -0.98 -10.05 -16.67
N MET A 55 -0.87 -8.76 -16.36
CA MET A 55 -0.45 -7.75 -17.33
C MET A 55 0.96 -7.98 -17.89
N TRP A 56 1.78 -8.79 -17.19
CA TRP A 56 3.10 -9.22 -17.67
C TRP A 56 3.03 -10.39 -18.64
N LEU A 57 1.90 -11.10 -18.66
CA LEU A 57 1.62 -12.16 -19.60
C LEU A 57 1.05 -11.54 -20.87
N ARG A 58 1.87 -11.17 -21.82
CA ARG A 58 1.59 -10.49 -23.09
C ARG A 58 0.13 -10.25 -23.46
N ALA A 59 -0.18 -9.00 -23.84
CA ALA A 59 -1.50 -8.45 -24.18
C ALA A 59 -2.31 -9.19 -25.28
N VAL A 60 -1.73 -10.12 -26.02
CA VAL A 60 -2.38 -10.86 -27.12
C VAL A 60 -3.37 -11.92 -26.62
N GLU A 61 -3.33 -12.23 -25.33
CA GLU A 61 -4.13 -13.32 -24.76
C GLU A 61 -4.93 -12.89 -23.53
N TRP A 62 -5.15 -11.58 -23.34
CA TRP A 62 -6.03 -11.09 -22.31
C TRP A 62 -7.46 -11.39 -22.70
N ASP A 63 -8.01 -12.37 -22.03
CA ASP A 63 -9.43 -12.56 -22.05
C ASP A 63 -10.09 -11.28 -21.48
N GLY A 64 -10.98 -10.67 -22.25
CA GLY A 64 -11.72 -9.51 -21.80
C GLY A 64 -12.47 -9.74 -20.49
N ASP A 65 -12.68 -10.99 -20.13
CA ASP A 65 -13.28 -11.43 -18.87
C ASP A 65 -12.41 -11.10 -17.65
N ILE A 66 -11.07 -11.23 -17.72
CA ILE A 66 -10.21 -10.93 -16.56
C ILE A 66 -10.22 -9.46 -16.19
N LEU A 67 -10.25 -8.55 -17.18
CA LEU A 67 -10.37 -7.11 -16.93
C LEU A 67 -11.73 -6.75 -16.34
N ALA A 68 -12.80 -7.36 -16.84
CA ALA A 68 -14.15 -7.17 -16.31
C ALA A 68 -14.23 -7.67 -14.86
N ARG A 69 -13.67 -8.84 -14.56
CA ARG A 69 -13.57 -9.38 -13.19
C ARG A 69 -12.74 -8.47 -12.27
N TYR A 70 -11.60 -7.97 -12.76
CA TYR A 70 -10.77 -7.04 -11.97
C TYR A 70 -11.52 -5.76 -11.65
N HIS A 71 -12.17 -5.17 -12.66
CA HIS A 71 -13.01 -3.99 -12.50
C HIS A 71 -14.16 -4.23 -11.50
N ALA A 72 -14.85 -5.37 -11.60
CA ALA A 72 -15.95 -5.73 -10.70
C ALA A 72 -15.48 -5.90 -9.24
N ASN A 73 -14.24 -6.36 -9.02
CA ASN A 73 -13.65 -6.55 -7.70
C ASN A 73 -12.83 -5.34 -7.21
N SER A 74 -12.82 -4.23 -7.96
CA SER A 74 -12.21 -2.98 -7.53
C SER A 74 -13.18 -2.15 -6.69
N MET A 75 -12.68 -1.48 -5.65
CA MET A 75 -13.49 -0.73 -4.69
C MET A 75 -13.81 0.68 -5.18
N THR A 76 -14.92 1.26 -4.75
CA THR A 76 -15.20 2.69 -4.90
C THR A 76 -14.86 3.44 -3.60
N VAL A 77 -14.44 4.70 -3.72
CA VAL A 77 -14.04 5.52 -2.54
C VAL A 77 -15.17 5.63 -1.52
N ASP A 78 -16.39 5.79 -1.98
CA ASP A 78 -17.59 5.87 -1.12
C ASP A 78 -18.32 4.53 -0.98
N GLY A 79 -17.66 3.42 -1.36
CA GLY A 79 -18.23 2.07 -1.36
C GLY A 79 -18.41 1.47 0.03
N PRO A 80 -19.22 0.42 0.13
CA PRO A 80 -19.40 -0.29 1.40
C PRO A 80 -18.11 -0.92 1.91
N GLU A 81 -17.23 -1.33 1.02
CA GLU A 81 -15.94 -1.97 1.33
C GLU A 81 -15.03 -1.03 2.13
N LEU A 82 -14.77 0.17 1.61
CA LEU A 82 -13.98 1.19 2.33
C LEU A 82 -14.68 1.66 3.59
N ARG A 83 -16.01 1.75 3.61
CA ARG A 83 -16.75 2.07 4.85
C ARG A 83 -16.52 1.01 5.93
N ALA A 84 -16.51 -0.27 5.59
CA ALA A 84 -16.25 -1.35 6.54
C ALA A 84 -14.81 -1.26 7.11
N ILE A 85 -13.81 -1.01 6.26
CA ILE A 85 -12.42 -0.83 6.69
C ILE A 85 -12.25 0.41 7.58
N ARG A 86 -12.87 1.54 7.23
CA ARG A 86 -12.90 2.77 8.04
C ARG A 86 -13.52 2.53 9.42
N TYR A 87 -14.61 1.78 9.46
CA TYR A 87 -15.25 1.39 10.72
C TYR A 87 -14.32 0.53 11.59
N ALA A 88 -13.61 -0.44 11.01
CA ALA A 88 -12.64 -1.26 11.73
C ALA A 88 -11.48 -0.42 12.28
N ALA A 89 -10.90 0.49 11.47
CA ALA A 89 -9.85 1.41 11.87
C ALA A 89 -10.28 2.26 13.09
N ARG A 90 -11.45 2.90 12.99
CA ARG A 90 -12.04 3.68 14.09
C ARG A 90 -12.28 2.84 15.35
N ARG A 91 -12.89 1.67 15.20
CA ARG A 91 -13.22 0.79 16.33
C ARG A 91 -11.96 0.34 17.09
N ARG A 92 -10.85 0.15 16.38
CA ARG A 92 -9.56 -0.26 16.95
C ARG A 92 -8.65 0.92 17.31
N GLY A 93 -9.00 2.15 16.97
CA GLY A 93 -8.21 3.34 17.25
C GLY A 93 -6.83 3.31 16.55
N ILE A 94 -6.77 2.80 15.30
CA ILE A 94 -5.53 2.58 14.55
C ILE A 94 -5.59 3.29 13.19
N HIS A 95 -4.47 3.86 12.79
CA HIS A 95 -4.30 4.39 11.42
C HIS A 95 -4.06 3.24 10.43
N VAL A 96 -4.58 3.37 9.22
CA VAL A 96 -4.45 2.36 8.16
C VAL A 96 -3.99 3.01 6.86
N GLY A 97 -2.84 2.57 6.34
CA GLY A 97 -2.40 2.88 4.98
C GLY A 97 -2.72 1.70 4.05
N LEU A 98 -3.63 1.87 3.10
CA LEU A 98 -4.13 0.80 2.25
C LEU A 98 -3.90 1.12 0.77
N GLY A 99 -3.15 0.23 0.07
CA GLY A 99 -3.13 0.21 -1.39
C GLY A 99 -4.31 -0.60 -1.95
N PHE A 100 -5.05 -0.02 -2.90
CA PHE A 100 -6.21 -0.70 -3.48
C PHE A 100 -6.44 -0.29 -4.95
N SER A 101 -7.12 -1.14 -5.70
CA SER A 101 -7.65 -0.78 -7.01
C SER A 101 -8.94 0.00 -6.83
N GLU A 102 -8.94 1.26 -7.24
CA GLU A 102 -10.11 2.14 -7.18
C GLU A 102 -10.89 2.07 -8.48
N ARG A 103 -12.17 1.79 -8.40
CA ARG A 103 -13.10 1.87 -9.51
C ARG A 103 -13.80 3.23 -9.53
N ALA A 104 -13.63 3.98 -10.62
CA ALA A 104 -14.32 5.24 -10.88
C ALA A 104 -14.93 5.21 -12.27
N GLY A 105 -16.23 5.00 -12.34
CA GLY A 105 -16.96 4.76 -13.59
C GLY A 105 -16.49 3.47 -14.27
N ASN A 106 -16.06 3.57 -15.52
CA ASN A 106 -15.55 2.45 -16.31
C ASN A 106 -14.02 2.28 -16.24
N ARG A 107 -13.34 3.02 -15.36
CA ARG A 107 -11.88 2.97 -15.18
C ARG A 107 -11.52 2.46 -13.81
N VAL A 108 -10.32 1.90 -13.72
CA VAL A 108 -9.68 1.59 -12.45
C VAL A 108 -8.40 2.41 -12.30
N PHE A 109 -8.04 2.72 -11.06
CA PHE A 109 -6.86 3.49 -10.70
C PHE A 109 -6.10 2.78 -9.59
N MET A 110 -4.79 2.93 -9.57
CA MET A 110 -3.97 2.52 -8.43
C MET A 110 -4.10 3.61 -7.37
N SER A 111 -4.76 3.30 -6.28
CA SER A 111 -5.07 4.27 -5.24
C SER A 111 -4.49 3.86 -3.90
N GLN A 112 -4.15 4.86 -3.10
CA GLN A 112 -3.76 4.71 -1.71
C GLN A 112 -4.71 5.48 -0.83
N ALA A 113 -5.15 4.84 0.25
CA ALA A 113 -5.95 5.45 1.29
C ALA A 113 -5.13 5.55 2.57
N LEU A 114 -5.17 6.71 3.22
CA LEU A 114 -4.80 6.86 4.62
C LEU A 114 -6.06 7.11 5.43
N ILE A 115 -6.40 6.18 6.30
CA ILE A 115 -7.53 6.22 7.21
C ILE A 115 -6.96 6.50 8.60
N ASP A 116 -7.48 7.50 9.30
CA ASP A 116 -7.03 7.78 10.66
C ASP A 116 -7.82 6.96 11.71
N ASP A 117 -7.41 7.12 12.95
CA ASP A 117 -8.01 6.44 14.12
C ASP A 117 -9.46 6.89 14.43
N GLN A 118 -9.97 7.92 13.75
CA GLN A 118 -11.37 8.36 13.79
C GLN A 118 -12.19 7.80 12.61
N GLY A 119 -11.51 7.13 11.65
CA GLY A 119 -12.11 6.61 10.43
C GLY A 119 -12.23 7.64 9.32
N ASP A 120 -11.59 8.80 9.45
CA ASP A 120 -11.52 9.76 8.36
C ASP A 120 -10.50 9.33 7.33
N ILE A 121 -10.84 9.50 6.05
CA ILE A 121 -10.07 8.98 4.94
C ILE A 121 -9.53 10.10 4.05
N THR A 122 -8.30 9.92 3.59
CA THR A 122 -7.69 10.68 2.47
C THR A 122 -7.28 9.66 1.41
N VAL A 123 -7.65 9.90 0.17
CA VAL A 123 -7.30 9.02 -0.97
C VAL A 123 -6.48 9.80 -1.97
N SER A 124 -5.45 9.16 -2.51
CA SER A 124 -4.65 9.67 -3.62
C SER A 124 -4.49 8.57 -4.67
N ARG A 125 -4.56 8.94 -5.93
CA ARG A 125 -4.32 8.06 -7.08
C ARG A 125 -2.89 8.19 -7.54
N LYS A 126 -2.28 7.08 -7.96
CA LYS A 126 -0.97 7.10 -8.62
C LYS A 126 -1.04 7.92 -9.90
N THR A 127 -0.19 8.93 -10.00
CA THR A 127 -0.22 9.88 -11.13
C THR A 127 0.54 9.35 -12.35
N LEU A 128 1.58 8.58 -12.14
CA LEU A 128 2.47 8.06 -13.18
C LEU A 128 2.57 6.53 -13.14
N PRO A 129 1.50 5.80 -13.45
CA PRO A 129 1.59 4.36 -13.65
C PRO A 129 2.63 4.04 -14.74
N THR A 130 3.40 2.97 -14.56
CA THR A 130 4.36 2.50 -15.56
C THR A 130 3.68 2.18 -16.90
N ALA A 131 4.46 2.02 -17.98
CA ALA A 131 3.89 1.70 -19.29
C ALA A 131 3.01 0.44 -19.25
N LEU A 132 3.40 -0.55 -18.44
CA LEU A 132 2.64 -1.79 -18.30
C LEU A 132 1.39 -1.59 -17.42
N GLU A 133 1.50 -0.89 -16.30
CA GLU A 133 0.36 -0.58 -15.44
C GLU A 133 -0.74 0.19 -16.19
N ARG A 134 -0.38 1.05 -17.15
CA ARG A 134 -1.34 1.78 -17.99
C ARG A 134 -2.19 0.89 -18.91
N SER A 135 -1.84 -0.37 -19.06
CA SER A 135 -2.70 -1.32 -19.78
C SER A 135 -3.95 -1.71 -18.98
N VAL A 136 -3.90 -1.54 -17.65
CA VAL A 136 -5.02 -1.82 -16.74
C VAL A 136 -5.54 -0.54 -16.10
N PHE A 137 -4.66 0.33 -15.65
CA PHE A 137 -5.00 1.49 -14.82
C PHE A 137 -4.98 2.80 -15.60
N GLY A 138 -5.90 3.69 -15.24
CA GLY A 138 -5.89 5.07 -15.69
C GLY A 138 -4.79 5.90 -15.01
N THR A 139 -4.40 6.99 -15.68
CA THR A 139 -3.60 8.06 -15.08
C THR A 139 -4.51 9.05 -14.36
N ALA A 140 -4.01 9.69 -13.33
CA ALA A 140 -4.73 10.72 -12.59
C ALA A 140 -3.84 11.94 -12.39
N ASP A 141 -4.48 13.09 -12.26
CA ASP A 141 -3.85 14.32 -11.79
C ASP A 141 -4.13 14.46 -10.30
N GLY A 142 -3.17 14.97 -9.55
CA GLY A 142 -3.34 15.23 -8.14
C GLY A 142 -2.04 15.11 -7.34
N PRO A 143 -2.07 15.58 -6.09
CA PRO A 143 -0.93 15.44 -5.21
C PRO A 143 -0.78 13.98 -4.74
N ALA A 144 0.45 13.59 -4.44
CA ALA A 144 0.70 12.38 -3.67
C ALA A 144 0.04 12.48 -2.29
N LEU A 145 -0.25 11.34 -1.69
CA LEU A 145 -0.87 11.29 -0.37
C LEU A 145 0.08 11.87 0.68
N LEU A 146 -0.38 12.90 1.35
CA LEU A 146 0.29 13.50 2.51
C LEU A 146 -0.77 14.00 3.49
N ARG A 147 -0.65 13.62 4.77
CA ARG A 147 -1.60 14.03 5.80
C ARG A 147 -0.94 14.22 7.15
N GLU A 148 -1.28 15.31 7.82
CA GLU A 148 -0.96 15.49 9.24
C GLU A 148 -1.89 14.61 10.09
N THR A 149 -1.31 13.88 11.04
CA THR A 149 -2.00 12.98 11.96
C THR A 149 -1.47 13.13 13.37
N ALA A 150 -2.12 12.47 14.33
CA ALA A 150 -1.64 12.38 15.70
C ALA A 150 -0.27 11.65 15.81
N LEU A 151 0.12 10.89 14.78
CA LEU A 151 1.41 10.19 14.70
C LEU A 151 2.50 11.02 14.02
N GLY A 152 2.18 12.23 13.58
CA GLY A 152 3.01 13.08 12.73
C GLY A 152 2.51 13.11 11.28
N THR A 153 3.26 13.75 10.41
CA THR A 153 2.92 13.81 8.98
C THR A 153 3.23 12.46 8.34
N ILE A 154 2.22 11.83 7.75
CA ILE A 154 2.34 10.56 7.04
C ILE A 154 2.20 10.82 5.54
N GLY A 155 3.17 10.32 4.77
CA GLY A 155 3.14 10.34 3.32
C GLY A 155 3.08 8.94 2.73
N ALA A 156 2.62 8.82 1.47
CA ALA A 156 2.59 7.54 0.78
C ALA A 156 2.86 7.68 -0.71
N LEU A 157 3.63 6.72 -1.24
CA LEU A 157 3.87 6.51 -2.67
C LEU A 157 3.68 5.04 -3.04
N GLY A 158 3.24 4.78 -4.26
CA GLY A 158 3.23 3.45 -4.85
C GLY A 158 4.64 2.97 -5.21
N GLY A 159 4.83 1.65 -5.33
CA GLY A 159 6.14 1.04 -5.49
C GLY A 159 7.04 1.71 -6.53
N ALA A 160 6.62 1.75 -7.80
CA ALA A 160 7.42 2.31 -8.89
C ALA A 160 7.70 3.83 -8.76
N ASP A 161 6.88 4.58 -8.02
CA ASP A 161 7.08 6.02 -7.83
C ASP A 161 8.39 6.32 -7.08
N HIS A 162 8.93 5.35 -6.32
CA HIS A 162 10.20 5.47 -5.63
C HIS A 162 11.42 5.53 -6.56
N PHE A 163 11.24 5.21 -7.85
CA PHE A 163 12.26 5.39 -8.88
C PHE A 163 12.15 6.74 -9.59
N LEU A 164 11.11 7.52 -9.31
CA LEU A 164 10.87 8.84 -9.91
C LEU A 164 11.40 9.95 -8.99
N SER A 165 12.48 10.62 -9.39
CA SER A 165 13.10 11.67 -8.58
C SER A 165 12.14 12.84 -8.27
N GLY A 166 11.22 13.16 -9.18
CA GLY A 166 10.21 14.20 -8.98
C GLY A 166 9.22 13.87 -7.86
N ALA A 167 8.67 12.65 -7.86
CA ALA A 167 7.74 12.18 -6.82
C ALA A 167 8.43 12.14 -5.46
N CYS A 168 9.59 11.46 -5.37
CA CYS A 168 10.37 11.40 -4.15
C CYS A 168 10.75 12.79 -3.62
N GLY A 169 11.23 13.68 -4.49
CA GLY A 169 11.64 15.02 -4.09
C GLY A 169 10.48 15.89 -3.59
N ALA A 170 9.28 15.73 -4.13
CA ALA A 170 8.08 16.42 -3.63
C ALA A 170 7.75 16.00 -2.19
N MET A 171 7.74 14.70 -1.92
CA MET A 171 7.47 14.16 -0.58
C MET A 171 8.54 14.57 0.44
N GLN A 172 9.82 14.48 0.07
CA GLN A 172 10.94 14.88 0.93
C GLN A 172 10.85 16.37 1.33
N ARG A 173 10.46 17.25 0.39
CA ARG A 173 10.26 18.69 0.70
C ARG A 173 9.06 18.95 1.59
N ALA A 174 8.06 18.07 1.57
CA ALA A 174 6.89 18.16 2.42
C ALA A 174 7.17 17.85 3.90
N GLY A 175 8.33 17.24 4.21
CA GLY A 175 8.77 17.04 5.59
C GLY A 175 7.98 15.98 6.34
N GLU A 176 7.68 14.87 5.68
CA GLU A 176 7.00 13.74 6.32
C GLU A 176 7.83 13.09 7.43
N HIS A 177 7.15 12.58 8.45
CA HIS A 177 7.75 11.85 9.56
C HIS A 177 7.76 10.35 9.31
N ILE A 178 6.70 9.84 8.69
CA ILE A 178 6.49 8.44 8.34
C ILE A 178 6.10 8.35 6.87
N HIS A 179 6.80 7.50 6.14
CA HIS A 179 6.52 7.22 4.73
C HIS A 179 5.98 5.81 4.54
N LEU A 180 4.91 5.66 3.77
CA LEU A 180 4.36 4.39 3.36
C LEU A 180 4.82 4.09 1.93
N ALA A 181 5.71 3.12 1.79
CA ALA A 181 6.22 2.65 0.51
C ALA A 181 5.50 1.34 0.15
N SER A 182 4.29 1.45 -0.40
CA SER A 182 3.48 0.28 -0.73
C SER A 182 4.02 -0.43 -1.97
N TRP A 183 4.52 -1.65 -1.79
CA TRP A 183 5.05 -2.47 -2.88
C TRP A 183 4.09 -3.62 -3.21
N PRO A 184 3.97 -4.01 -4.51
CA PRO A 184 3.01 -5.03 -4.93
C PRO A 184 3.45 -6.48 -4.67
N GLY A 185 4.63 -6.68 -4.07
CA GLY A 185 5.34 -7.96 -4.08
C GLY A 185 6.13 -8.14 -5.38
N PHE A 186 6.96 -9.20 -5.47
CA PHE A 186 7.84 -9.32 -6.63
C PHE A 186 8.03 -10.74 -7.09
N THR A 187 7.83 -10.96 -8.38
CA THR A 187 8.28 -12.14 -9.05
C THR A 187 8.44 -11.88 -10.53
N PHE A 188 9.66 -11.93 -11.03
CA PHE A 188 9.91 -11.91 -12.47
C PHE A 188 11.10 -12.77 -12.84
N CYS A 189 10.92 -13.63 -13.83
CA CYS A 189 11.99 -14.09 -14.68
C CYS A 189 11.56 -13.87 -16.13
N ARG A 190 12.24 -13.02 -16.85
CA ARG A 190 12.16 -12.98 -18.29
C ARG A 190 13.53 -13.33 -18.83
N GLY A 191 13.71 -14.58 -19.27
CA GLY A 191 14.99 -15.08 -19.75
C GLY A 191 16.04 -15.16 -18.63
N ASP A 192 17.32 -15.11 -19.00
CA ASP A 192 18.46 -15.24 -18.07
C ASP A 192 18.72 -14.01 -17.20
N THR A 193 17.90 -12.96 -17.28
CA THR A 193 18.05 -11.75 -16.49
C THR A 193 17.12 -11.84 -15.27
N ARG A 194 17.64 -12.36 -14.16
CA ARG A 194 17.03 -12.17 -12.83
C ARG A 194 17.22 -10.72 -12.42
N ILE A 195 16.22 -9.90 -12.63
CA ILE A 195 16.13 -8.65 -11.87
C ILE A 195 15.57 -9.05 -10.52
N ASP A 196 16.40 -9.01 -9.50
CA ASP A 196 15.92 -9.16 -8.13
C ASP A 196 15.15 -7.89 -7.74
N ALA A 197 13.85 -7.90 -8.07
CA ALA A 197 12.97 -6.78 -7.80
C ALA A 197 12.80 -6.54 -6.28
N ALA A 198 12.99 -7.57 -5.47
CA ALA A 198 13.00 -7.48 -4.02
C ALA A 198 14.21 -6.68 -3.53
N GLU A 199 15.38 -6.92 -4.11
CA GLU A 199 16.60 -6.15 -3.80
C GLU A 199 16.45 -4.70 -4.25
N LEU A 200 15.95 -4.46 -5.46
CA LEU A 200 15.72 -3.10 -5.99
C LEU A 200 14.74 -2.30 -5.13
N SER A 201 13.61 -2.90 -4.71
CA SER A 201 12.64 -2.23 -3.86
C SER A 201 13.20 -1.91 -2.47
N THR A 202 13.97 -2.85 -1.91
CA THR A 202 14.66 -2.65 -0.63
C THR A 202 15.68 -1.52 -0.74
N ALA A 203 16.49 -1.49 -1.80
CA ALA A 203 17.47 -0.43 -2.03
C ALA A 203 16.80 0.94 -2.24
N ALA A 204 15.70 1.00 -3.00
CA ALA A 204 14.93 2.22 -3.19
C ALA A 204 14.32 2.73 -1.89
N SER A 205 13.74 1.85 -1.08
CA SER A 205 13.17 2.17 0.23
C SER A 205 14.24 2.71 1.19
N ARG A 206 15.40 2.06 1.27
CA ARG A 206 16.54 2.52 2.10
C ARG A 206 17.07 3.88 1.64
N ARG A 207 17.21 4.07 0.34
CA ARG A 207 17.62 5.37 -0.25
C ARG A 207 16.62 6.46 0.10
N TYR A 208 15.32 6.16 -0.03
CA TYR A 208 14.26 7.10 0.30
C TYR A 208 14.29 7.50 1.78
N ALA A 209 14.29 6.55 2.70
CA ALA A 209 14.31 6.80 4.14
C ALA A 209 15.48 7.72 4.55
N ARG A 210 16.68 7.46 4.02
CA ARG A 210 17.87 8.30 4.26
C ARG A 210 17.73 9.72 3.71
N ALA A 211 17.24 9.84 2.47
CA ALA A 211 17.14 11.14 1.80
C ALA A 211 16.05 12.01 2.43
N ALA A 212 14.90 11.41 2.80
CA ALA A 212 13.80 12.08 3.48
C ALA A 212 14.05 12.29 4.98
N ARG A 213 14.98 11.53 5.58
CA ARG A 213 15.17 11.43 7.04
C ARG A 213 13.88 11.06 7.76
N SER A 214 13.05 10.22 7.15
CA SER A 214 11.77 9.74 7.66
C SER A 214 11.82 8.25 7.97
N TYR A 215 10.99 7.82 8.89
CA TYR A 215 10.68 6.39 9.03
C TYR A 215 9.96 5.90 7.79
N LEU A 216 10.19 4.63 7.42
CA LEU A 216 9.55 4.07 6.24
C LEU A 216 9.00 2.68 6.54
N LEU A 217 7.71 2.48 6.22
CA LEU A 217 7.04 1.19 6.20
C LEU A 217 6.92 0.73 4.75
N ALA A 218 7.51 -0.41 4.43
CA ALA A 218 7.45 -1.04 3.11
C ALA A 218 6.69 -2.36 3.20
N PRO A 219 5.34 -2.35 3.25
CA PRO A 219 4.56 -3.56 3.15
C PRO A 219 4.72 -4.18 1.76
N THR A 220 4.66 -5.50 1.67
CA THR A 220 4.75 -6.23 0.41
C THR A 220 3.76 -7.40 0.36
N ALA A 221 3.19 -7.67 -0.81
CA ALA A 221 2.42 -8.89 -1.00
C ALA A 221 3.35 -10.10 -1.12
N VAL A 222 2.88 -11.24 -0.63
CA VAL A 222 3.41 -12.57 -0.98
C VAL A 222 2.68 -13.03 -2.23
N VAL A 223 3.43 -13.48 -3.24
CA VAL A 223 2.85 -13.89 -4.54
C VAL A 223 3.25 -15.33 -4.82
N PRO A 224 2.60 -16.33 -4.18
CA PRO A 224 2.90 -17.72 -4.46
C PRO A 224 2.45 -18.07 -5.88
N VAL A 225 3.26 -18.89 -6.57
CA VAL A 225 2.97 -19.32 -7.96
C VAL A 225 1.55 -19.88 -8.11
N ARG A 226 1.00 -20.50 -7.06
CA ARG A 226 -0.31 -21.14 -7.11
C ARG A 226 -1.49 -20.16 -7.07
N GLY A 227 -1.37 -19.02 -6.39
CA GLY A 227 -2.49 -18.10 -6.19
C GLY A 227 -2.90 -17.38 -7.47
N TRP A 228 -1.96 -16.90 -8.25
CA TRP A 228 -2.25 -16.19 -9.49
C TRP A 228 -2.36 -17.13 -10.70
N GLN A 229 -1.84 -18.37 -10.64
CA GLN A 229 -2.07 -19.40 -11.67
C GLN A 229 -3.57 -19.72 -11.84
N ALA A 230 -4.31 -19.71 -10.74
CA ALA A 230 -5.78 -19.87 -10.79
C ALA A 230 -6.46 -18.68 -11.48
N ALA A 231 -5.83 -17.49 -11.48
CA ALA A 231 -6.33 -16.30 -12.16
C ALA A 231 -5.86 -16.20 -13.62
N ALA A 232 -4.75 -16.86 -13.98
CA ALA A 232 -4.06 -16.69 -15.28
C ALA A 232 -4.11 -17.93 -16.19
N GLU A 233 -4.90 -18.95 -15.85
CA GLU A 233 -5.12 -20.18 -16.64
C GLU A 233 -3.91 -20.63 -17.51
N GLY A 234 -2.94 -21.32 -16.88
CA GLY A 234 -2.09 -22.24 -17.64
C GLY A 234 -0.71 -21.75 -18.08
N ARG A 235 -0.23 -20.55 -17.73
CA ARG A 235 1.13 -20.08 -18.08
C ARG A 235 2.03 -19.89 -16.87
N ALA A 236 2.34 -20.99 -16.22
CA ALA A 236 3.21 -21.03 -15.04
C ALA A 236 4.70 -20.77 -15.33
N ASP A 237 5.08 -20.81 -16.58
CA ASP A 237 6.48 -20.76 -17.05
C ASP A 237 7.07 -19.34 -17.09
N VAL A 238 6.25 -18.30 -16.96
CA VAL A 238 6.68 -16.90 -17.11
C VAL A 238 6.88 -16.19 -15.77
N LEU A 239 6.20 -16.64 -14.71
CA LEU A 239 6.27 -16.04 -13.36
C LEU A 239 6.74 -17.09 -12.35
N HIS A 240 7.80 -16.80 -11.64
CA HIS A 240 8.21 -17.61 -10.49
C HIS A 240 7.54 -17.08 -9.23
N GLY A 241 7.28 -17.98 -8.25
CA GLY A 241 6.71 -17.59 -6.97
C GLY A 241 7.48 -16.44 -6.36
N GLY A 242 6.76 -15.39 -5.99
CA GLY A 242 7.30 -14.17 -5.42
C GLY A 242 7.27 -14.22 -3.93
N SER A 243 8.34 -13.71 -3.38
CA SER A 243 8.52 -13.58 -1.95
C SER A 243 8.08 -12.21 -1.46
N GLY A 244 7.60 -12.15 -0.23
CA GLY A 244 7.46 -10.92 0.51
C GLY A 244 8.83 -10.40 0.98
N VAL A 245 8.98 -9.09 1.02
CA VAL A 245 10.18 -8.41 1.53
C VAL A 245 9.82 -7.22 2.39
N ALA A 246 8.78 -7.35 3.21
CA ALA A 246 8.33 -6.26 4.07
C ALA A 246 9.47 -5.73 4.95
N ARG A 247 9.56 -4.40 5.08
CA ARG A 247 10.56 -3.70 5.87
C ARG A 247 9.93 -2.59 6.69
N ILE A 248 10.54 -2.32 7.84
CA ILE A 248 10.34 -1.08 8.58
C ILE A 248 11.72 -0.48 8.81
N LEU A 249 11.95 0.70 8.25
CA LEU A 249 13.25 1.34 8.23
C LEU A 249 13.27 2.60 9.10
N GLY A 250 14.41 2.81 9.76
CA GLY A 250 14.72 4.07 10.41
C GLY A 250 15.12 5.16 9.42
N PRO A 251 15.21 6.44 9.87
CA PRO A 251 15.65 7.57 9.06
C PRO A 251 17.08 7.46 8.51
N ASP A 252 17.85 6.52 9.05
CA ASP A 252 19.18 6.14 8.58
C ASP A 252 19.16 5.01 7.53
N GLY A 253 17.98 4.48 7.22
CA GLY A 253 17.75 3.39 6.27
C GLY A 253 18.09 2.00 6.81
N HIS A 254 18.33 1.85 8.12
CA HIS A 254 18.50 0.54 8.75
C HIS A 254 17.18 -0.11 9.13
N ASP A 255 17.13 -1.43 9.10
CA ASP A 255 15.96 -2.18 9.55
C ASP A 255 15.73 -1.99 11.05
N LEU A 256 14.50 -1.68 11.43
CA LEU A 256 14.07 -1.57 12.84
C LEU A 256 13.49 -2.87 13.39
N ALA A 257 13.24 -3.85 12.52
CA ALA A 257 12.81 -5.19 12.87
C ALA A 257 13.52 -6.21 11.99
N ILE A 258 13.67 -7.43 12.49
CA ILE A 258 14.19 -8.55 11.71
C ILE A 258 13.14 -8.86 10.60
N PRO A 259 13.55 -8.85 9.32
CA PRO A 259 12.63 -9.17 8.24
C PRO A 259 12.05 -10.57 8.39
N MET A 260 10.82 -10.73 7.95
CA MET A 260 10.16 -12.03 7.89
C MET A 260 10.77 -12.89 6.79
N ASP A 261 10.63 -14.21 6.90
CA ASP A 261 10.96 -15.11 5.81
C ASP A 261 10.12 -14.77 4.57
N PRO A 262 10.69 -14.92 3.36
CA PRO A 262 10.02 -14.48 2.13
C PRO A 262 8.62 -15.05 1.90
N ASP A 263 8.40 -16.31 2.28
CA ASP A 263 7.11 -17.01 2.09
C ASP A 263 6.21 -16.91 3.34
N GLN A 264 6.66 -16.24 4.38
CA GLN A 264 5.90 -16.08 5.62
C GLN A 264 4.85 -14.97 5.46
N GLU A 265 3.62 -15.26 5.87
CA GLU A 265 2.57 -14.26 5.99
C GLU A 265 2.45 -13.73 7.42
N GLY A 266 2.15 -12.44 7.56
CA GLY A 266 1.91 -11.83 8.85
C GLY A 266 2.18 -10.34 8.91
N LEU A 267 2.52 -9.88 10.11
CA LEU A 267 2.80 -8.49 10.42
C LEU A 267 4.25 -8.35 10.87
N LEU A 268 5.03 -7.55 10.15
CA LEU A 268 6.30 -7.05 10.64
C LEU A 268 6.02 -5.85 11.54
N VAL A 269 6.51 -5.89 12.80
CA VAL A 269 6.20 -4.87 13.80
C VAL A 269 7.47 -4.22 14.33
N ALA A 270 7.46 -2.90 14.49
CA ALA A 270 8.54 -2.13 15.09
C ALA A 270 8.02 -0.93 15.88
N ASP A 271 8.88 -0.38 16.74
CA ASP A 271 8.59 0.85 17.48
C ASP A 271 9.39 2.02 16.88
N LEU A 272 8.70 3.11 16.55
CA LEU A 272 9.27 4.36 16.07
C LEU A 272 9.39 5.36 17.22
N ILE A 273 10.38 6.24 17.17
CA ILE A 273 10.50 7.39 18.07
C ILE A 273 10.18 8.64 17.26
N VAL A 274 8.93 9.05 17.27
CA VAL A 274 8.47 10.19 16.45
C VAL A 274 8.41 11.44 17.31
N ALA A 275 8.94 12.55 16.76
CA ALA A 275 8.72 13.87 17.36
C ALA A 275 7.27 14.28 17.09
N THR A 276 6.41 14.18 18.10
CA THR A 276 5.03 14.61 17.95
C THR A 276 4.95 16.12 17.96
N ALA A 277 4.67 16.73 16.80
CA ALA A 277 4.12 18.06 16.74
C ALA A 277 2.78 18.06 17.52
N ARG A 278 2.42 19.18 18.14
CA ARG A 278 1.11 19.29 18.78
C ARG A 278 0.05 19.29 17.68
N TYR A 279 -0.47 18.11 17.35
CA TYR A 279 -1.65 17.98 16.51
C TYR A 279 -2.79 18.76 17.17
N ARG A 280 -3.28 19.80 16.52
CA ARG A 280 -4.56 20.41 16.83
C ARG A 280 -5.56 19.84 15.84
N PRO A 281 -6.52 18.99 16.27
CA PRO A 281 -7.59 18.58 15.38
C PRO A 281 -8.27 19.84 14.84
N ALA A 282 -8.52 19.86 13.52
CA ALA A 282 -9.34 20.92 12.95
C ALA A 282 -10.69 20.89 13.67
N LEU A 283 -11.09 22.01 14.25
CA LEU A 283 -12.42 22.13 14.83
C LEU A 283 -13.44 21.81 13.72
N PRO A 284 -14.44 20.97 14.01
CA PRO A 284 -15.49 20.71 13.05
C PRO A 284 -16.05 22.07 12.61
N CYS A 285 -16.16 22.23 11.30
CA CYS A 285 -16.74 23.45 10.72
C CYS A 285 -18.15 23.58 11.27
N ALA A 286 -18.34 24.53 12.19
CA ALA A 286 -19.67 24.84 12.69
C ALA A 286 -20.49 25.30 11.49
N ASP A 287 -21.62 24.62 11.24
CA ASP A 287 -22.60 25.01 10.26
C ASP A 287 -22.83 26.50 10.36
N ARG A 288 -22.44 27.24 9.30
CA ARG A 288 -22.98 28.56 9.10
C ARG A 288 -24.45 28.39 8.75
N ALA A 289 -25.28 28.33 9.79
CA ALA A 289 -26.71 28.56 9.65
C ALA A 289 -26.89 29.92 9.00
N LEU A 290 -27.60 29.91 7.89
CA LEU A 290 -28.11 31.05 7.16
C LEU A 290 -28.87 31.98 8.13
N ALA A 291 -28.51 33.24 8.14
CA ALA A 291 -29.38 34.36 8.42
C ALA A 291 -29.40 35.27 7.18
#